data_5839375c21c48bef6a50c23ced1f27aa
#
_entry.id   5839375c21c48bef6a50c23ced1f27aa
#
_cell.length_a   1.000
_cell.length_b   1.000
_cell.length_c   1.000
_cell.angle_alpha   90.00
_cell.angle_beta   90.00
_cell.angle_gamma   90.00
#
_symmetry.space_group_name_H-M   'P 1'
#
loop_
_entity.id
_entity.type
_entity.pdbx_description
1 polymer ?
#
loop_
_entity_poly.entity_id
_entity_poly.type
_entity_poly.pdbx_seq_one_letter_code
_entity_poly.pdbx_strand_id
1 'polypeptide(L)'
;MIKKIYHIISTLLVISTISCQDHDQWIYLFDGNSTEGWRGYNSEIMPPGWTAKDGMLMYDTELELEQNYNGGADIIYGKEEFENFELYLEWRIPEGGNSGIFYHIKEGYGSPPEVSPEYQLIDDINYARIHDLKSYNEQFGAEEPEKLQDWQKTAANYAMHNADPSKKKLNPAGKWNSSKIIFTKKKVEHWLNGEIVLSFVPWSEDWYEKRNSGKFNDAPDYGKYKKGFIGLQDHG
;
A
#
# COMPACT_ATOMS: atom_id res chain seq x y z
N MET A 1 28.35 21.17 55.40
CA MET A 1 27.81 19.82 55.65
C MET A 1 26.64 19.55 54.72
N ILE A 2 26.83 19.72 53.42
CA ILE A 2 25.76 19.60 52.38
C ILE A 2 26.32 18.89 51.13
N LYS A 3 27.02 17.80 51.34
CA LYS A 3 27.61 17.06 50.19
C LYS A 3 27.13 15.64 50.01
N LYS A 4 26.10 15.22 50.76
CA LYS A 4 25.69 13.80 50.70
C LYS A 4 24.32 13.54 50.07
N ILE A 5 23.59 14.55 49.64
CA ILE A 5 22.21 14.39 49.13
C ILE A 5 22.19 14.22 47.57
N TYR A 6 23.24 14.56 46.86
CA TYR A 6 23.26 14.54 45.41
C TYR A 6 23.50 13.16 44.78
N HIS A 7 23.93 12.16 45.56
CA HIS A 7 24.25 10.85 45.01
C HIS A 7 23.04 9.89 44.90
N ILE A 8 21.98 10.20 45.60
CA ILE A 8 20.79 9.33 45.59
C ILE A 8 19.85 9.67 44.41
N ILE A 9 19.88 10.89 43.93
CA ILE A 9 19.01 11.34 42.86
C ILE A 9 19.52 10.84 41.47
N SER A 10 20.83 10.71 41.33
CA SER A 10 21.39 10.23 40.05
C SER A 10 21.13 8.75 39.75
N THR A 11 20.96 7.96 40.79
CA THR A 11 20.74 6.51 40.63
C THR A 11 19.28 6.17 40.30
N LEU A 12 18.34 7.01 40.71
CA LEU A 12 16.94 6.82 40.35
C LEU A 12 16.62 7.31 38.92
N LEU A 13 17.36 8.27 38.41
CA LEU A 13 17.17 8.76 37.06
C LEU A 13 17.64 7.76 36.00
N VAL A 14 18.61 6.91 36.33
CA VAL A 14 19.13 5.90 35.39
C VAL A 14 18.18 4.75 35.22
N ILE A 15 17.35 4.45 36.22
CA ILE A 15 16.38 3.35 36.16
C ILE A 15 15.12 3.72 35.36
N SER A 16 14.76 4.99 35.32
CA SER A 16 13.62 5.47 34.53
C SER A 16 13.90 5.63 33.04
N THR A 17 15.17 5.64 32.64
CA THR A 17 15.55 5.74 31.23
C THR A 17 15.67 4.39 30.53
N ILE A 18 15.57 3.30 31.26
CA ILE A 18 15.62 1.94 30.65
C ILE A 18 14.24 1.46 30.18
N SER A 19 13.17 2.15 30.57
CA SER A 19 11.81 1.78 30.19
C SER A 19 11.29 2.53 28.97
N CYS A 20 12.03 3.45 28.40
CA CYS A 20 11.70 4.10 27.15
C CYS A 20 12.59 3.54 26.06
N GLN A 21 12.45 2.25 25.79
CA GLN A 21 13.01 1.66 24.60
C GLN A 21 11.97 1.74 23.47
N ASP A 22 12.22 2.69 22.59
CA ASP A 22 12.43 2.39 21.17
C ASP A 22 11.40 1.45 20.56
N HIS A 23 10.22 1.99 20.26
CA HIS A 23 9.35 1.26 19.34
C HIS A 23 8.85 2.11 18.16
N ASP A 24 9.39 3.30 17.97
CA ASP A 24 9.00 4.17 16.85
C ASP A 24 10.19 4.51 15.95
N GLN A 25 11.08 3.55 15.71
CA GLN A 25 12.12 3.77 14.72
C GLN A 25 11.57 3.41 13.34
N TRP A 26 11.32 4.44 12.51
CA TRP A 26 11.01 4.27 11.10
C TRP A 26 12.19 3.63 10.37
N ILE A 27 11.91 2.64 9.55
CA ILE A 27 12.86 2.13 8.57
C ILE A 27 12.51 2.72 7.21
N TYR A 28 13.51 3.17 6.48
CA TYR A 28 13.31 3.67 5.12
C TYR A 28 13.32 2.50 4.14
N LEU A 29 12.18 2.27 3.48
CA LEU A 29 12.09 1.28 2.40
C LEU A 29 12.71 1.80 1.10
N PHE A 30 12.85 3.12 0.98
CA PHE A 30 13.50 3.81 -0.13
C PHE A 30 14.40 4.91 0.41
N ASP A 31 15.65 4.95 -0.05
CA ASP A 31 16.68 5.89 0.43
C ASP A 31 16.75 7.21 -0.34
N GLY A 32 15.87 7.38 -1.36
CA GLY A 32 15.84 8.53 -2.24
C GLY A 32 16.84 8.48 -3.40
N ASN A 33 17.73 7.48 -3.46
CA ASN A 33 18.83 7.46 -4.43
C ASN A 33 18.94 6.16 -5.23
N SER A 34 18.52 5.04 -4.65
CA SER A 34 18.69 3.73 -5.27
C SER A 34 17.45 2.85 -5.10
N THR A 35 17.31 1.86 -5.95
CA THR A 35 16.28 0.83 -5.84
C THR A 35 16.69 -0.32 -4.90
N GLU A 36 17.73 -0.12 -4.09
CA GLU A 36 18.23 -1.14 -3.18
C GLU A 36 17.14 -1.62 -2.21
N GLY A 37 16.99 -2.93 -2.12
CA GLY A 37 15.94 -3.58 -1.31
C GLY A 37 14.66 -3.87 -2.08
N TRP A 38 14.45 -3.23 -3.22
CA TRP A 38 13.33 -3.48 -4.12
C TRP A 38 13.72 -4.44 -5.24
N ARG A 39 12.82 -5.28 -5.65
CA ARG A 39 12.95 -6.21 -6.77
C ARG A 39 11.58 -6.54 -7.36
N GLY A 40 11.57 -7.14 -8.53
CA GLY A 40 10.33 -7.63 -9.12
C GLY A 40 9.65 -8.71 -8.25
N TYR A 41 8.34 -8.75 -8.33
CA TYR A 41 7.58 -9.86 -7.78
C TYR A 41 7.96 -11.17 -8.51
N ASN A 42 8.18 -12.25 -7.76
CA ASN A 42 8.72 -13.52 -8.30
C ASN A 42 10.05 -13.37 -9.08
N SER A 43 10.83 -12.34 -8.81
CA SER A 43 12.07 -12.05 -9.52
C SER A 43 13.15 -11.56 -8.55
N GLU A 44 14.41 -11.86 -8.84
CA GLU A 44 15.56 -11.33 -8.09
C GLU A 44 16.08 -10.00 -8.66
N ILE A 45 15.55 -9.57 -9.80
CA ILE A 45 15.98 -8.33 -10.45
C ILE A 45 14.85 -7.31 -10.44
N MET A 46 15.22 -6.02 -10.52
CA MET A 46 14.30 -4.92 -10.71
C MET A 46 13.76 -4.94 -12.13
N PRO A 47 12.43 -4.91 -12.36
CA PRO A 47 11.87 -4.78 -13.69
C PRO A 47 12.29 -3.46 -14.35
N PRO A 48 12.49 -3.44 -15.67
CA PRO A 48 12.66 -2.18 -16.39
C PRO A 48 11.44 -1.28 -16.19
N GLY A 49 11.65 0.03 -16.25
CA GLY A 49 10.63 1.02 -15.94
C GLY A 49 10.76 1.56 -14.53
N TRP A 50 11.10 0.77 -13.54
CA TRP A 50 11.33 1.26 -12.18
C TRP A 50 12.73 1.86 -12.02
N THR A 51 12.79 3.13 -11.65
CA THR A 51 14.05 3.87 -11.46
C THR A 51 14.01 4.72 -10.19
N ALA A 52 15.20 4.95 -9.60
CA ALA A 52 15.38 5.94 -8.56
C ALA A 52 15.94 7.22 -9.19
N LYS A 53 15.16 8.29 -9.17
CA LYS A 53 15.54 9.57 -9.78
C LYS A 53 14.94 10.74 -9.01
N ASP A 54 15.71 11.80 -8.84
CA ASP A 54 15.28 13.04 -8.20
C ASP A 54 14.61 12.83 -6.82
N GLY A 55 15.12 11.89 -6.02
CA GLY A 55 14.56 11.54 -4.72
C GLY A 55 13.28 10.71 -4.78
N MET A 56 12.91 10.18 -5.92
CA MET A 56 11.68 9.43 -6.14
C MET A 56 11.96 8.03 -6.66
N LEU A 57 11.17 7.06 -6.24
CA LEU A 57 11.02 5.77 -6.91
C LEU A 57 9.93 5.94 -7.97
N MET A 58 10.30 5.83 -9.24
CA MET A 58 9.44 6.15 -10.38
C MET A 58 9.26 4.92 -11.26
N TYR A 59 8.06 4.77 -11.79
CA TYR A 59 7.76 3.86 -12.87
C TYR A 59 7.55 4.64 -14.17
N ASP A 60 8.19 4.18 -15.25
CA ASP A 60 8.17 4.78 -16.59
C ASP A 60 7.87 3.69 -17.61
N THR A 61 6.66 3.70 -18.15
CA THR A 61 6.20 2.74 -19.17
C THR A 61 6.97 2.82 -20.47
N GLU A 62 7.52 3.99 -20.84
CA GLU A 62 8.33 4.14 -22.06
C GLU A 62 9.62 3.34 -21.94
N LEU A 63 10.28 3.36 -20.77
CA LEU A 63 11.50 2.58 -20.53
C LEU A 63 11.23 1.07 -20.57
N GLU A 64 10.07 0.62 -20.12
CA GLU A 64 9.67 -0.77 -20.20
C GLU A 64 9.49 -1.21 -21.67
N LEU A 65 8.77 -0.40 -22.44
CA LEU A 65 8.53 -0.66 -23.87
C LEU A 65 9.82 -0.66 -24.69
N GLU A 66 10.74 0.27 -24.44
CA GLU A 66 12.04 0.33 -25.11
C GLU A 66 12.87 -0.93 -24.89
N GLN A 67 12.73 -1.59 -23.74
CA GLN A 67 13.44 -2.83 -23.41
C GLN A 67 12.70 -4.11 -23.85
N ASN A 68 11.53 -3.97 -24.50
CA ASN A 68 10.67 -5.10 -24.90
C ASN A 68 10.40 -6.07 -23.75
N TYR A 69 10.18 -5.54 -22.56
CA TYR A 69 9.90 -6.34 -21.38
C TYR A 69 8.45 -6.84 -21.43
N ASN A 70 8.25 -8.14 -21.24
CA ASN A 70 6.94 -8.79 -21.28
C ASN A 70 6.56 -9.42 -19.94
N GLY A 71 7.30 -9.14 -18.89
CA GLY A 71 7.00 -9.60 -17.53
C GLY A 71 6.06 -8.65 -16.81
N GLY A 72 5.50 -9.06 -15.67
CA GLY A 72 4.85 -8.14 -14.74
C GLY A 72 5.88 -7.23 -14.08
N ALA A 73 5.57 -5.95 -13.96
CA ALA A 73 6.46 -4.96 -13.36
C ALA A 73 6.09 -4.59 -11.91
N ASP A 74 5.19 -5.33 -11.27
CA ASP A 74 4.98 -5.20 -9.82
C ASP A 74 6.27 -5.45 -9.05
N ILE A 75 6.55 -4.60 -8.06
CA ILE A 75 7.75 -4.70 -7.25
C ILE A 75 7.43 -4.92 -5.78
N ILE A 76 8.37 -5.58 -5.09
CA ILE A 76 8.29 -5.81 -3.65
C ILE A 76 9.54 -5.29 -2.94
N TYR A 77 9.38 -4.86 -1.69
CA TYR A 77 10.52 -4.65 -0.81
C TYR A 77 10.97 -6.00 -0.27
N GLY A 78 12.01 -6.57 -0.88
CA GLY A 78 12.42 -7.96 -0.69
C GLY A 78 13.29 -8.24 0.53
N LYS A 79 13.68 -7.22 1.32
CA LYS A 79 14.57 -7.40 2.48
C LYS A 79 13.85 -7.96 3.70
N GLU A 80 12.54 -7.70 3.85
CA GLU A 80 11.80 -8.04 5.05
C GLU A 80 10.31 -8.24 4.78
N GLU A 81 9.70 -9.16 5.52
CA GLU A 81 8.25 -9.34 5.59
C GLU A 81 7.69 -8.67 6.85
N PHE A 82 6.54 -8.04 6.72
CA PHE A 82 5.85 -7.29 7.79
C PHE A 82 4.60 -8.03 8.23
N GLU A 83 4.34 -8.07 9.54
CA GLU A 83 3.12 -8.64 10.12
C GLU A 83 2.19 -7.53 10.62
N ASN A 84 2.64 -6.72 11.58
CA ASN A 84 1.99 -5.49 12.00
C ASN A 84 2.92 -4.35 11.61
N PHE A 85 2.38 -3.29 11.05
CA PHE A 85 3.21 -2.18 10.57
C PHE A 85 2.42 -0.87 10.52
N GLU A 86 3.15 0.21 10.50
CA GLU A 86 2.70 1.51 10.01
C GLU A 86 3.56 1.84 8.78
N LEU A 87 2.92 2.03 7.63
CA LEU A 87 3.57 2.41 6.38
C LEU A 87 3.14 3.83 6.02
N TYR A 88 4.08 4.69 5.72
CA TYR A 88 3.84 6.03 5.18
C TYR A 88 4.56 6.19 3.86
N LEU A 89 3.89 6.78 2.87
CA LEU A 89 4.50 7.19 1.62
C LEU A 89 3.77 8.40 1.03
N GLU A 90 4.52 9.16 0.22
CA GLU A 90 3.98 10.18 -0.65
C GLU A 90 4.02 9.69 -2.09
N TRP A 91 2.98 10.01 -2.85
CA TRP A 91 2.82 9.53 -4.21
C TRP A 91 2.16 10.55 -5.12
N ARG A 92 2.41 10.38 -6.40
CA ARG A 92 1.84 11.20 -7.46
C ARG A 92 1.64 10.32 -8.70
N ILE A 93 0.43 10.35 -9.27
CA ILE A 93 0.08 9.62 -10.49
C ILE A 93 -0.28 10.62 -11.61
N PRO A 94 -0.10 10.26 -12.88
CA PRO A 94 -0.55 11.07 -14.00
C PRO A 94 -2.07 11.07 -14.15
N GLU A 95 -2.58 11.88 -15.08
CA GLU A 95 -3.99 11.83 -15.49
C GLU A 95 -4.31 10.44 -16.07
N GLY A 96 -5.39 9.83 -15.57
CA GLY A 96 -5.76 8.46 -15.90
C GLY A 96 -4.82 7.38 -15.35
N GLY A 97 -3.92 7.74 -14.42
CA GLY A 97 -2.99 6.78 -13.81
C GLY A 97 -3.68 5.84 -12.82
N ASN A 98 -3.11 4.63 -12.70
CA ASN A 98 -3.50 3.60 -11.77
C ASN A 98 -2.25 2.94 -11.18
N SER A 99 -2.30 2.59 -9.91
CA SER A 99 -1.28 1.87 -9.16
C SER A 99 -1.90 1.34 -7.87
N GLY A 100 -1.12 0.67 -7.02
CA GLY A 100 -1.58 0.15 -5.74
C GLY A 100 -0.42 -0.08 -4.78
N ILE A 101 -0.76 -0.10 -3.49
CA ILE A 101 0.16 -0.50 -2.44
C ILE A 101 -0.32 -1.84 -1.92
N PHE A 102 0.41 -2.89 -2.25
CA PHE A 102 0.13 -4.23 -1.74
C PHE A 102 0.81 -4.45 -0.39
N TYR A 103 0.17 -5.24 0.45
CA TYR A 103 0.74 -5.67 1.72
C TYR A 103 0.43 -7.12 2.02
N HIS A 104 1.27 -7.76 2.85
CA HIS A 104 1.26 -9.20 3.13
C HIS A 104 1.39 -10.08 1.88
N ILE A 105 2.15 -9.59 0.90
CA ILE A 105 2.43 -10.31 -0.34
C ILE A 105 3.16 -11.62 -0.02
N LYS A 106 2.78 -12.66 -0.73
CA LYS A 106 3.53 -13.91 -0.85
C LYS A 106 3.83 -14.19 -2.30
N GLU A 107 5.05 -14.62 -2.54
CA GLU A 107 5.50 -15.06 -3.86
C GLU A 107 5.03 -16.48 -4.17
N GLY A 108 5.16 -16.87 -5.44
CA GLY A 108 4.77 -18.19 -5.94
C GLY A 108 3.38 -18.23 -6.55
N TYR A 109 2.69 -17.09 -6.66
CA TYR A 109 1.43 -16.90 -7.39
C TYR A 109 1.68 -16.17 -8.71
N GLY A 110 0.68 -16.08 -9.57
CA GLY A 110 0.80 -15.40 -10.86
C GLY A 110 1.05 -13.90 -10.71
N SER A 111 0.37 -13.27 -9.75
CA SER A 111 0.49 -11.83 -9.47
C SER A 111 0.14 -11.51 -8.01
N PRO A 112 0.61 -10.37 -7.45
CA PRO A 112 0.29 -9.97 -6.08
C PRO A 112 -1.21 -9.90 -5.75
N PRO A 113 -2.10 -9.39 -6.64
CA PRO A 113 -3.54 -9.30 -6.36
C PRO A 113 -4.24 -10.63 -6.08
N GLU A 114 -3.64 -11.77 -6.45
CA GLU A 114 -4.22 -13.09 -6.18
C GLU A 114 -4.25 -13.41 -4.67
N VAL A 115 -3.36 -12.80 -3.89
CA VAL A 115 -3.19 -13.13 -2.47
C VAL A 115 -3.17 -11.94 -1.54
N SER A 116 -2.87 -10.75 -2.05
CA SER A 116 -2.53 -9.57 -1.25
C SER A 116 -3.65 -8.55 -1.24
N PRO A 117 -4.07 -8.05 -0.07
CA PRO A 117 -4.86 -6.84 -0.01
C PRO A 117 -4.11 -5.64 -0.59
N GLU A 118 -4.87 -4.69 -1.11
CA GLU A 118 -4.35 -3.53 -1.82
C GLU A 118 -4.98 -2.24 -1.31
N TYR A 119 -4.15 -1.25 -0.99
CA TYR A 119 -4.56 0.14 -0.89
C TYR A 119 -4.52 0.74 -2.29
N GLN A 120 -5.68 1.05 -2.86
CA GLN A 120 -5.80 1.54 -4.24
C GLN A 120 -5.24 2.95 -4.42
N LEU A 121 -4.52 3.16 -5.52
CA LEU A 121 -4.04 4.46 -6.01
C LEU A 121 -4.52 4.66 -7.44
N ILE A 122 -5.47 5.58 -7.67
CA ILE A 122 -6.05 5.78 -9.01
C ILE A 122 -6.46 7.25 -9.19
N ASP A 123 -6.51 7.72 -10.42
CA ASP A 123 -7.12 9.02 -10.73
C ASP A 123 -8.64 8.90 -10.71
N ASP A 124 -9.23 9.14 -9.55
CA ASP A 124 -10.68 9.04 -9.34
C ASP A 124 -11.52 9.85 -10.32
N ILE A 125 -10.94 10.91 -10.90
CA ILE A 125 -11.67 11.87 -11.75
C ILE A 125 -11.62 11.48 -13.23
N ASN A 126 -10.44 11.11 -13.71
CA ASN A 126 -10.22 10.98 -15.14
C ASN A 126 -10.09 9.51 -15.59
N TYR A 127 -9.83 8.56 -14.69
CA TYR A 127 -9.59 7.17 -15.06
C TYR A 127 -10.70 6.61 -15.95
N ALA A 128 -11.96 6.69 -15.51
CA ALA A 128 -13.11 6.20 -16.28
C ALA A 128 -13.42 6.98 -17.57
N ARG A 129 -12.80 8.16 -17.76
CA ARG A 129 -12.93 8.94 -19.00
C ARG A 129 -11.93 8.51 -20.06
N ILE A 130 -10.80 7.93 -19.63
CA ILE A 130 -9.69 7.54 -20.46
C ILE A 130 -9.73 6.03 -20.76
N HIS A 131 -10.17 5.24 -19.79
CA HIS A 131 -10.19 3.78 -19.88
C HIS A 131 -11.61 3.24 -19.94
N ASP A 132 -11.86 2.24 -20.78
CA ASP A 132 -13.13 1.53 -20.84
C ASP A 132 -13.25 0.54 -19.66
N LEU A 133 -14.15 0.85 -18.74
CA LEU A 133 -14.41 0.01 -17.56
C LEU A 133 -15.64 -0.89 -17.73
N LYS A 134 -16.43 -0.69 -18.78
CA LYS A 134 -17.76 -1.27 -18.89
C LYS A 134 -17.73 -2.79 -18.76
N SER A 135 -17.01 -3.45 -19.63
CA SER A 135 -16.97 -4.94 -19.66
C SER A 135 -16.43 -5.52 -18.36
N TYR A 136 -15.51 -4.84 -17.71
CA TYR A 136 -14.96 -5.27 -16.43
C TYR A 136 -15.97 -5.11 -15.29
N ASN A 137 -16.60 -3.95 -15.17
CA ASN A 137 -17.53 -3.67 -14.08
C ASN A 137 -18.85 -4.46 -14.19
N GLU A 138 -19.31 -4.77 -15.41
CA GLU A 138 -20.48 -5.61 -15.65
C GLU A 138 -20.33 -7.01 -15.03
N GLN A 139 -19.11 -7.56 -14.97
CA GLN A 139 -18.83 -8.86 -14.36
C GLN A 139 -19.12 -8.90 -12.87
N PHE A 140 -19.10 -7.72 -12.22
CA PHE A 140 -19.38 -7.57 -10.79
C PHE A 140 -20.73 -6.91 -10.51
N GLY A 141 -21.62 -6.86 -11.51
CA GLY A 141 -23.00 -6.39 -11.34
C GLY A 141 -23.13 -4.88 -11.09
N ALA A 142 -22.20 -4.06 -11.59
CA ALA A 142 -22.28 -2.62 -11.43
C ALA A 142 -23.50 -2.03 -12.16
N GLU A 143 -24.24 -1.15 -11.50
CA GLU A 143 -25.40 -0.45 -12.10
C GLU A 143 -24.97 0.59 -13.15
N GLU A 144 -23.82 1.23 -12.95
CA GLU A 144 -23.22 2.21 -13.86
C GLU A 144 -21.81 1.72 -14.25
N PRO A 145 -21.71 0.69 -15.11
CA PRO A 145 -20.43 0.00 -15.34
C PRO A 145 -19.37 0.84 -16.04
N GLU A 146 -19.75 1.89 -16.73
CA GLU A 146 -18.82 2.86 -17.33
C GLU A 146 -18.15 3.79 -16.31
N LYS A 147 -18.63 3.80 -15.06
CA LYS A 147 -18.08 4.64 -13.98
C LYS A 147 -17.13 3.86 -13.09
N LEU A 148 -16.18 4.58 -12.50
CA LEU A 148 -15.34 4.04 -11.45
C LEU A 148 -16.21 3.73 -10.22
N GLN A 149 -16.24 2.47 -9.82
CA GLN A 149 -17.01 2.02 -8.66
C GLN A 149 -16.31 2.42 -7.35
N ASP A 150 -17.05 2.58 -6.25
CA ASP A 150 -16.47 3.04 -4.98
C ASP A 150 -15.35 2.12 -4.46
N TRP A 151 -15.45 0.82 -4.72
CA TRP A 151 -14.42 -0.15 -4.35
C TRP A 151 -13.16 -0.11 -5.23
N GLN A 152 -13.17 0.64 -6.34
CA GLN A 152 -12.03 0.86 -7.23
C GLN A 152 -11.32 2.19 -6.95
N LYS A 153 -11.90 3.08 -6.13
CA LYS A 153 -11.37 4.43 -5.91
C LYS A 153 -10.19 4.44 -4.97
N THR A 154 -9.37 5.48 -5.08
CA THR A 154 -8.19 5.71 -4.20
C THR A 154 -8.53 5.54 -2.73
N ALA A 155 -7.64 4.89 -2.00
CA ALA A 155 -7.70 4.55 -0.59
C ALA A 155 -8.72 3.47 -0.21
N ALA A 156 -9.48 2.91 -1.15
CA ALA A 156 -10.23 1.68 -0.90
C ALA A 156 -9.25 0.52 -0.54
N ASN A 157 -9.71 -0.42 0.28
CA ASN A 157 -9.16 -1.76 0.26
C ASN A 157 -9.81 -2.43 -0.96
N TYR A 158 -9.08 -2.48 -2.07
CA TYR A 158 -9.59 -2.76 -3.40
C TYR A 158 -10.52 -3.97 -3.45
N ALA A 159 -11.69 -3.77 -4.05
CA ALA A 159 -12.76 -4.77 -4.18
C ALA A 159 -13.27 -5.38 -2.84
N MET A 160 -12.93 -4.79 -1.71
CA MET A 160 -13.32 -5.25 -0.37
C MET A 160 -14.06 -4.18 0.43
N HIS A 161 -13.42 -3.04 0.70
CA HIS A 161 -13.97 -1.99 1.56
C HIS A 161 -13.78 -0.63 0.90
N ASN A 162 -14.85 0.15 0.84
CA ASN A 162 -14.84 1.49 0.25
C ASN A 162 -14.25 2.52 1.21
N ALA A 163 -13.48 3.46 0.67
CA ALA A 163 -13.10 4.65 1.42
C ALA A 163 -14.31 5.58 1.62
N ASP A 164 -14.39 6.24 2.77
CA ASP A 164 -15.44 7.21 3.09
C ASP A 164 -15.30 8.48 2.22
N PRO A 165 -16.20 8.72 1.25
CA PRO A 165 -16.07 9.85 0.34
C PRO A 165 -16.20 11.21 1.04
N SER A 166 -16.85 11.26 2.20
CA SER A 166 -17.03 12.51 2.97
C SER A 166 -15.75 12.98 3.65
N LYS A 167 -14.80 12.07 3.89
CA LYS A 167 -13.49 12.35 4.51
C LYS A 167 -12.35 12.46 3.50
N LYS A 168 -12.59 11.99 2.30
CA LYS A 168 -11.57 11.87 1.26
C LYS A 168 -11.19 13.23 0.70
N LYS A 169 -9.95 13.65 0.90
CA LYS A 169 -9.36 14.89 0.38
C LYS A 169 -8.24 14.55 -0.61
N LEU A 170 -8.60 14.00 -1.76
CA LEU A 170 -7.65 13.61 -2.80
C LEU A 170 -7.21 14.83 -3.61
N ASN A 171 -5.90 15.05 -3.70
CA ASN A 171 -5.34 16.02 -4.64
C ASN A 171 -5.41 15.46 -6.07
N PRO A 172 -5.65 16.28 -7.07
CA PRO A 172 -5.82 15.81 -8.45
C PRO A 172 -4.54 15.21 -9.03
N ALA A 173 -4.69 14.48 -10.13
CA ALA A 173 -3.59 13.92 -10.90
C ALA A 173 -2.47 14.94 -11.12
N GLY A 174 -1.22 14.50 -11.07
CA GLY A 174 -0.02 15.34 -11.14
C GLY A 174 0.33 16.08 -9.84
N LYS A 175 -0.47 15.99 -8.79
CA LYS A 175 -0.17 16.55 -7.47
C LYS A 175 0.17 15.46 -6.47
N TRP A 176 1.01 15.81 -5.50
CA TRP A 176 1.40 14.90 -4.44
C TRP A 176 0.24 14.63 -3.48
N ASN A 177 0.10 13.39 -3.11
CA ASN A 177 -0.76 12.89 -2.03
C ASN A 177 0.11 12.12 -1.03
N SER A 178 -0.37 11.98 0.19
CA SER A 178 0.23 11.08 1.17
C SER A 178 -0.75 9.99 1.56
N SER A 179 -0.24 8.77 1.72
CA SER A 179 -0.98 7.65 2.26
C SER A 179 -0.27 7.11 3.49
N LYS A 180 -1.07 6.66 4.47
CA LYS A 180 -0.59 5.90 5.58
C LYS A 180 -1.48 4.67 5.76
N ILE A 181 -0.87 3.52 5.95
CA ILE A 181 -1.55 2.27 6.28
C ILE A 181 -1.09 1.86 7.67
N ILE A 182 -2.03 1.74 8.62
CA ILE A 182 -1.75 1.12 9.90
C ILE A 182 -2.39 -0.25 9.87
N PHE A 183 -1.58 -1.29 9.88
CA PHE A 183 -2.05 -2.67 9.89
C PHE A 183 -1.74 -3.34 11.23
N THR A 184 -2.78 -3.79 11.89
CA THR A 184 -2.69 -4.69 13.04
C THR A 184 -3.69 -5.83 12.88
N LYS A 185 -3.51 -6.93 13.59
CA LYS A 185 -4.51 -8.03 13.63
C LYS A 185 -5.88 -7.61 14.15
N LYS A 186 -5.97 -6.47 14.84
CA LYS A 186 -7.23 -5.97 15.43
C LYS A 186 -7.93 -4.94 14.55
N LYS A 187 -7.17 -4.22 13.73
CA LYS A 187 -7.70 -3.13 12.91
C LYS A 187 -6.72 -2.76 11.83
N VAL A 188 -7.25 -2.43 10.66
CA VAL A 188 -6.54 -1.78 9.56
C VAL A 188 -7.13 -0.39 9.38
N GLU A 189 -6.28 0.59 9.14
CA GLU A 189 -6.66 1.95 8.80
C GLU A 189 -5.96 2.39 7.53
N HIS A 190 -6.73 2.95 6.60
CA HIS A 190 -6.22 3.67 5.46
C HIS A 190 -6.39 5.17 5.68
N TRP A 191 -5.29 5.88 5.61
CA TRP A 191 -5.23 7.33 5.72
C TRP A 191 -4.90 7.93 4.36
N LEU A 192 -5.51 9.05 4.04
CA LEU A 192 -5.23 9.86 2.85
C LEU A 192 -5.08 11.32 3.25
N ASN A 193 -3.95 11.93 2.93
CA ASN A 193 -3.65 13.33 3.23
C ASN A 193 -3.96 13.74 4.68
N GLY A 194 -3.60 12.86 5.63
CA GLY A 194 -3.74 13.09 7.07
C GLY A 194 -5.10 12.74 7.68
N GLU A 195 -6.07 12.27 6.88
CA GLU A 195 -7.42 11.87 7.35
C GLU A 195 -7.60 10.34 7.27
N ILE A 196 -8.23 9.74 8.29
CA ILE A 196 -8.67 8.34 8.23
C ILE A 196 -9.88 8.26 7.30
N VAL A 197 -9.72 7.62 6.15
CA VAL A 197 -10.79 7.47 5.16
C VAL A 197 -11.40 6.08 5.13
N LEU A 198 -10.72 5.09 5.72
CA LEU A 198 -11.22 3.73 5.83
C LEU A 198 -10.67 3.06 7.08
N SER A 199 -11.51 2.27 7.75
CA SER A 199 -11.08 1.39 8.85
C SER A 199 -11.90 0.10 8.82
N PHE A 200 -11.24 -1.05 8.98
CA PHE A 200 -11.88 -2.36 9.02
C PHE A 200 -11.10 -3.33 9.92
N VAL A 201 -11.74 -4.44 10.27
CA VAL A 201 -11.10 -5.51 11.05
C VAL A 201 -10.74 -6.65 10.09
N PRO A 202 -9.45 -6.94 9.89
CA PRO A 202 -9.03 -8.01 9.00
C PRO A 202 -9.47 -9.37 9.55
N TRP A 203 -9.82 -10.29 8.66
CA TRP A 203 -10.26 -11.65 8.99
C TRP A 203 -11.49 -11.72 9.90
N SER A 204 -12.30 -10.66 9.97
CA SER A 204 -13.62 -10.64 10.62
C SER A 204 -14.67 -11.31 9.73
N GLU A 205 -15.88 -11.50 10.28
CA GLU A 205 -17.02 -12.00 9.51
C GLU A 205 -17.32 -11.10 8.30
N ASP A 206 -17.38 -9.77 8.49
CA ASP A 206 -17.55 -8.78 7.42
C ASP A 206 -16.45 -8.91 6.34
N TRP A 207 -15.19 -9.09 6.77
CA TRP A 207 -14.08 -9.27 5.85
C TRP A 207 -14.24 -10.53 4.98
N TYR A 208 -14.62 -11.66 5.60
CA TYR A 208 -14.85 -12.92 4.87
C TYR A 208 -16.09 -12.85 3.99
N GLU A 209 -17.16 -12.19 4.42
CA GLU A 209 -18.34 -11.97 3.61
C GLU A 209 -18.00 -11.22 2.33
N LYS A 210 -17.29 -10.09 2.42
CA LYS A 210 -16.85 -9.30 1.25
C LYS A 210 -15.94 -10.09 0.33
N ARG A 211 -14.95 -10.79 0.90
CA ARG A 211 -14.05 -11.64 0.13
C ARG A 211 -14.80 -12.71 -0.67
N ASN A 212 -15.80 -13.33 -0.07
CA ASN A 212 -16.53 -14.47 -0.64
C ASN A 212 -17.73 -14.08 -1.53
N SER A 213 -18.03 -12.78 -1.64
CA SER A 213 -19.18 -12.30 -2.44
C SER A 213 -18.80 -11.40 -3.61
N GLY A 214 -17.54 -11.03 -3.76
CA GLY A 214 -17.05 -10.10 -4.77
C GLY A 214 -15.98 -10.68 -5.69
N LYS A 215 -15.09 -9.82 -6.14
CA LYS A 215 -14.00 -10.15 -7.06
C LYS A 215 -13.14 -11.34 -6.60
N PHE A 216 -12.97 -11.51 -5.29
CA PHE A 216 -12.08 -12.53 -4.73
C PHE A 216 -12.78 -13.82 -4.32
N ASN A 217 -14.04 -14.03 -4.73
CA ASN A 217 -14.79 -15.24 -4.41
C ASN A 217 -14.04 -16.53 -4.82
N ASP A 218 -13.42 -16.50 -5.98
CA ASP A 218 -12.67 -17.64 -6.52
C ASP A 218 -11.15 -17.58 -6.22
N ALA A 219 -10.72 -16.68 -5.32
CA ALA A 219 -9.34 -16.54 -4.90
C ALA A 219 -9.15 -17.05 -3.45
N PRO A 220 -8.98 -18.37 -3.23
CA PRO A 220 -8.99 -18.98 -1.90
C PRO A 220 -7.88 -18.50 -0.98
N ASP A 221 -6.79 -18.00 -1.54
CA ASP A 221 -5.63 -17.54 -0.80
C ASP A 221 -5.58 -16.01 -0.62
N TYR A 222 -6.56 -15.27 -1.16
CA TYR A 222 -6.61 -13.81 -0.99
C TYR A 222 -6.74 -13.43 0.48
N GLY A 223 -5.79 -12.60 0.95
CA GLY A 223 -5.72 -12.11 2.32
C GLY A 223 -5.49 -13.18 3.39
N LYS A 224 -5.09 -14.39 3.00
CA LYS A 224 -4.83 -15.51 3.91
C LYS A 224 -3.62 -15.26 4.81
N TYR A 225 -2.62 -14.61 4.29
CA TYR A 225 -1.34 -14.44 4.95
C TYR A 225 -1.36 -13.27 5.92
N LYS A 226 -0.78 -13.51 7.12
CA LYS A 226 -0.75 -12.53 8.22
C LYS A 226 0.60 -11.81 8.32
N LYS A 227 1.52 -12.18 7.47
CA LYS A 227 2.86 -11.61 7.31
C LYS A 227 3.28 -11.78 5.86
N GLY A 228 3.90 -10.75 5.29
CA GLY A 228 4.38 -10.78 3.92
C GLY A 228 5.08 -9.49 3.53
N PHE A 229 5.48 -9.40 2.27
CA PHE A 229 6.15 -8.24 1.73
C PHE A 229 5.18 -7.07 1.52
N ILE A 230 5.74 -5.86 1.46
CA ILE A 230 5.08 -4.67 0.93
C ILE A 230 5.50 -4.52 -0.54
N GLY A 231 4.58 -4.13 -1.39
CA GLY A 231 4.84 -3.94 -2.81
C GLY A 231 4.12 -2.77 -3.42
N LEU A 232 4.55 -2.39 -4.61
CA LEU A 232 3.96 -1.36 -5.43
C LEU A 232 3.55 -1.96 -6.77
N GLN A 233 2.35 -1.58 -7.20
CA GLN A 233 1.77 -2.06 -8.45
C GLN A 233 2.27 -1.25 -9.63
N ASP A 234 2.61 -1.97 -10.70
CA ASP A 234 2.56 -1.47 -12.05
C ASP A 234 1.19 -1.77 -12.67
N HIS A 235 0.57 -0.78 -13.25
CA HIS A 235 -0.70 -0.96 -13.95
C HIS A 235 -0.69 -0.26 -15.33
N GLY A 236 0.46 0.07 -15.86
CA GLY A 236 0.64 0.62 -17.21
C GLY A 236 0.42 2.13 -17.31
#